data_5992882ff24ec43aa5ba45fc0d219409
#
_entry.id   5992882ff24ec43aa5ba45fc0d219409
#
_cell.length_a   1.000
_cell.length_b   1.000
_cell.length_c   1.000
_cell.angle_alpha   90.00
_cell.angle_beta   90.00
_cell.angle_gamma   90.00
#
_symmetry.space_group_name_H-M   'P 1'
#
loop_
_entity.id
_entity.type
_entity.pdbx_description
1 polymer ?
#
loop_
_entity_poly.entity_id
_entity_poly.type
_entity_poly.pdbx_seq_one_letter_code
_entity_poly.pdbx_strand_id
1 'polypeptide(L)'
;MTAAPAPTASGTQTLARGLAVIHSVAAGTRDLRDICARIGVARSTTHRLASCLVQERYLRVLPGYGYTLGPRLIELGFQAREDIPLATLARPHLEELARASGDTIHLAVRDGADALYLEKIPGKKGLEMRSRVGHRMPLAVTGVGKALLLDGDELEWLAMLHAGAPVSPRAAGNTLPEERFLDRMRDYARAGYAFDLEDNEPSIRCVAAPVRDASRTIVAAVSVSSTVPYMPMERMRDMVPIVQEVAAAISGELGWRPATAQRRPAR
;
A
#
# COMPACT_ATOMS: atom_id res chain seq x y z
N MET A 1 10.73 23.90 5.28
CA MET A 1 11.10 24.11 6.70
C MET A 1 11.18 22.72 7.31
N THR A 2 12.39 22.20 7.50
CA THR A 2 12.66 20.90 8.13
C THR A 2 12.43 21.04 9.63
N ALA A 3 11.46 20.31 10.17
CA ALA A 3 11.21 20.24 11.60
C ALA A 3 12.48 19.79 12.32
N ALA A 4 12.88 20.52 13.37
CA ALA A 4 13.99 20.13 14.25
C ALA A 4 13.67 18.80 14.93
N PRO A 5 14.65 17.87 15.08
CA PRO A 5 14.41 16.61 15.75
C PRO A 5 14.04 16.87 17.21
N ALA A 6 13.00 16.17 17.69
CA ALA A 6 12.57 16.21 19.07
C ALA A 6 13.74 15.89 20.02
N PRO A 7 13.80 16.49 21.24
CA PRO A 7 14.88 16.24 22.19
C PRO A 7 14.90 14.75 22.57
N THR A 8 16.03 14.09 22.27
CA THR A 8 16.27 12.68 22.66
C THR A 8 16.38 12.59 24.18
N ALA A 9 15.64 11.66 24.79
CA ALA A 9 15.73 11.35 26.21
C ALA A 9 17.19 11.07 26.60
N SER A 10 17.62 11.55 27.79
CA SER A 10 18.98 11.33 28.33
C SER A 10 19.30 9.83 28.35
N GLY A 11 20.41 9.42 27.73
CA GLY A 11 20.84 8.02 27.65
C GLY A 11 20.62 7.34 26.26
N THR A 12 19.76 7.87 25.38
CA THR A 12 19.45 7.25 24.08
C THR A 12 20.32 7.77 22.91
N GLN A 13 21.21 8.72 23.17
CA GLN A 13 22.01 9.39 22.14
C GLN A 13 22.87 8.42 21.31
N THR A 14 23.44 7.39 21.94
CA THR A 14 24.25 6.39 21.23
C THR A 14 23.41 5.58 20.26
N LEU A 15 22.21 5.15 20.69
CA LEU A 15 21.25 4.45 19.82
C LEU A 15 20.81 5.33 18.65
N ALA A 16 20.42 6.58 18.92
CA ALA A 16 20.02 7.53 17.88
C ALA A 16 21.12 7.75 16.84
N ARG A 17 22.37 7.86 17.26
CA ARG A 17 23.53 7.96 16.36
C ARG A 17 23.75 6.69 15.55
N GLY A 18 23.58 5.51 16.13
CA GLY A 18 23.64 4.22 15.42
C GLY A 18 22.58 4.12 14.34
N LEU A 19 21.33 4.48 14.64
CA LEU A 19 20.24 4.54 13.67
C LEU A 19 20.52 5.57 12.57
N ALA A 20 21.09 6.73 12.90
CA ALA A 20 21.47 7.74 11.91
C ALA A 20 22.54 7.21 10.92
N VAL A 21 23.48 6.37 11.36
CA VAL A 21 24.43 5.68 10.47
C VAL A 21 23.69 4.77 9.49
N ILE A 22 22.76 3.93 9.97
CA ILE A 22 21.94 3.06 9.10
C ILE A 22 21.17 3.90 8.07
N HIS A 23 20.49 4.96 8.51
CA HIS A 23 19.73 5.85 7.62
C HIS A 23 20.61 6.55 6.59
N SER A 24 21.84 6.94 6.96
CA SER A 24 22.82 7.54 6.04
C SER A 24 23.18 6.56 4.93
N VAL A 25 23.47 5.29 5.28
CA VAL A 25 23.79 4.23 4.32
C VAL A 25 22.58 3.89 3.44
N ALA A 26 21.37 3.81 4.02
CA ALA A 26 20.12 3.58 3.27
C ALA A 26 19.86 4.70 2.25
N ALA A 27 20.26 5.94 2.55
CA ALA A 27 20.18 7.08 1.66
C ALA A 27 21.29 7.15 0.59
N GLY A 28 22.11 6.09 0.48
CA GLY A 28 23.13 5.96 -0.56
C GLY A 28 24.54 6.40 -0.16
N THR A 29 24.78 6.85 1.08
CA THR A 29 26.14 7.23 1.55
C THR A 29 26.96 5.95 1.78
N ARG A 30 28.16 5.85 1.18
CA ARG A 30 29.00 4.64 1.18
C ARG A 30 30.32 4.78 1.92
N ASP A 31 30.86 5.98 1.97
CA ASP A 31 32.14 6.27 2.61
C ASP A 31 31.96 6.75 4.05
N LEU A 32 32.85 6.33 4.94
CA LEU A 32 32.83 6.71 6.36
C LEU A 32 32.90 8.22 6.57
N ARG A 33 33.71 8.93 5.77
CA ARG A 33 33.87 10.38 5.85
C ARG A 33 32.56 11.09 5.57
N ASP A 34 31.85 10.65 4.52
CA ASP A 34 30.59 11.25 4.11
C ASP A 34 29.46 10.93 5.10
N ILE A 35 29.48 9.71 5.70
CA ILE A 35 28.58 9.36 6.80
C ILE A 35 28.81 10.31 7.99
N CYS A 36 30.08 10.54 8.40
CA CYS A 36 30.40 11.47 9.47
C CYS A 36 29.88 12.88 9.21
N ALA A 37 30.11 13.39 8.00
CA ALA A 37 29.64 14.72 7.61
C ALA A 37 28.11 14.83 7.64
N ARG A 38 27.43 13.79 7.20
CA ARG A 38 25.97 13.76 7.14
C ARG A 38 25.30 13.71 8.51
N ILE A 39 25.88 12.94 9.46
CA ILE A 39 25.29 12.76 10.80
C ILE A 39 25.84 13.73 11.85
N GLY A 40 26.87 14.51 11.52
CA GLY A 40 27.47 15.48 12.42
C GLY A 40 28.20 14.84 13.63
N VAL A 41 28.79 13.64 13.46
CA VAL A 41 29.45 12.88 14.55
C VAL A 41 30.93 12.66 14.23
N ALA A 42 31.78 12.76 15.24
CA ALA A 42 33.22 12.57 15.09
C ALA A 42 33.57 11.20 14.48
N ARG A 43 34.63 11.17 13.63
CA ARG A 43 35.06 10.01 12.87
C ARG A 43 35.29 8.77 13.73
N SER A 44 35.93 8.89 14.87
CA SER A 44 36.19 7.77 15.78
C SER A 44 34.93 7.15 16.34
N THR A 45 33.94 7.97 16.70
CA THR A 45 32.62 7.51 17.17
C THR A 45 31.84 6.88 16.06
N THR A 46 31.79 7.51 14.88
CA THR A 46 31.08 6.96 13.71
C THR A 46 31.66 5.61 13.28
N HIS A 47 32.99 5.49 13.25
CA HIS A 47 33.69 4.23 12.95
C HIS A 47 33.30 3.12 13.93
N ARG A 48 33.33 3.40 15.24
CA ARG A 48 32.95 2.43 16.28
C ARG A 48 31.49 1.98 16.14
N LEU A 49 30.56 2.91 15.86
CA LEU A 49 29.16 2.60 15.62
C LEU A 49 28.99 1.75 14.35
N ALA A 50 29.64 2.14 13.25
CA ALA A 50 29.58 1.39 12.00
C ALA A 50 30.18 -0.01 12.14
N SER A 51 31.28 -0.18 12.86
CA SER A 51 31.91 -1.48 13.14
C SER A 51 30.97 -2.39 13.96
N CYS A 52 30.31 -1.85 14.98
CA CYS A 52 29.30 -2.58 15.74
C CYS A 52 28.13 -3.03 14.82
N LEU A 53 27.62 -2.12 13.99
CA LEU A 53 26.54 -2.44 13.05
C LEU A 53 26.95 -3.47 11.99
N VAL A 54 28.22 -3.52 11.60
CA VAL A 54 28.75 -4.57 10.72
C VAL A 54 28.83 -5.91 11.46
N GLN A 55 29.33 -5.91 12.70
CA GLN A 55 29.39 -7.10 13.55
C GLN A 55 28.00 -7.71 13.77
N GLU A 56 26.99 -6.86 14.03
CA GLU A 56 25.59 -7.24 14.21
C GLU A 56 24.84 -7.47 12.88
N ARG A 57 25.54 -7.43 11.73
CA ARG A 57 25.01 -7.68 10.39
C ARG A 57 23.92 -6.69 9.91
N TYR A 58 23.74 -5.55 10.60
CA TYR A 58 22.89 -4.44 10.11
C TYR A 58 23.52 -3.69 8.94
N LEU A 59 24.84 -3.63 8.90
CA LEU A 59 25.63 -3.14 7.78
C LEU A 59 26.57 -4.24 7.31
N ARG A 60 27.14 -4.04 6.12
CA ARG A 60 28.29 -4.77 5.60
C ARG A 60 29.19 -3.81 4.81
N VAL A 61 30.46 -4.15 4.68
CA VAL A 61 31.41 -3.44 3.85
C VAL A 61 31.69 -4.29 2.62
N LEU A 62 31.49 -3.73 1.43
CA LEU A 62 31.85 -4.37 0.17
C LEU A 62 33.16 -3.75 -0.33
N PRO A 63 34.17 -4.57 -0.68
CA PRO A 63 35.43 -4.09 -1.24
C PRO A 63 35.18 -3.22 -2.48
N GLY A 64 35.81 -2.03 -2.52
CA GLY A 64 35.66 -1.08 -3.64
C GLY A 64 34.32 -0.33 -3.70
N TYR A 65 33.33 -0.68 -2.85
CA TYR A 65 32.00 -0.07 -2.88
C TYR A 65 31.63 0.65 -1.56
N GLY A 66 32.19 0.23 -0.43
CA GLY A 66 31.95 0.82 0.88
C GLY A 66 30.81 0.19 1.66
N TYR A 67 30.19 0.97 2.57
CA TYR A 67 29.12 0.51 3.44
C TYR A 67 27.81 0.30 2.68
N THR A 68 27.15 -0.84 2.95
CA THR A 68 25.80 -1.17 2.45
C THR A 68 24.94 -1.69 3.59
N LEU A 69 23.62 -1.71 3.38
CA LEU A 69 22.71 -2.37 4.32
C LEU A 69 23.03 -3.86 4.39
N GLY A 70 22.98 -4.42 5.59
CA GLY A 70 23.32 -5.80 5.88
C GLY A 70 22.08 -6.73 5.91
N PRO A 71 22.30 -8.07 5.87
CA PRO A 71 21.23 -9.06 5.79
C PRO A 71 20.30 -9.08 7.00
N ARG A 72 20.75 -8.63 8.18
CA ARG A 72 19.91 -8.57 9.39
C ARG A 72 18.66 -7.73 9.20
N LEU A 73 18.74 -6.68 8.39
CA LEU A 73 17.58 -5.84 8.06
C LEU A 73 16.54 -6.57 7.20
N ILE A 74 17.00 -7.47 6.34
CA ILE A 74 16.10 -8.33 5.54
C ILE A 74 15.39 -9.31 6.48
N GLU A 75 16.14 -10.00 7.34
CA GLU A 75 15.60 -10.94 8.32
C GLU A 75 14.52 -10.29 9.19
N LEU A 76 14.84 -9.14 9.79
CA LEU A 76 13.91 -8.40 10.65
C LEU A 76 12.69 -7.86 9.89
N GLY A 77 12.88 -7.43 8.64
CA GLY A 77 11.78 -6.97 7.80
C GLY A 77 10.78 -8.09 7.49
N PHE A 78 11.26 -9.30 7.21
CA PHE A 78 10.39 -10.47 7.02
C PHE A 78 9.65 -10.85 8.31
N GLN A 79 10.35 -10.90 9.45
CA GLN A 79 9.71 -11.18 10.75
C GLN A 79 8.63 -10.15 11.07
N ALA A 80 8.94 -8.85 10.94
CA ALA A 80 7.97 -7.78 11.19
C ALA A 80 6.72 -7.90 10.30
N ARG A 81 6.88 -8.37 9.05
CA ARG A 81 5.77 -8.61 8.13
C ARG A 81 4.89 -9.80 8.55
N GLU A 82 5.50 -10.85 9.13
CA GLU A 82 4.78 -12.04 9.62
C GLU A 82 4.06 -11.76 10.94
N ASP A 83 4.64 -10.94 11.81
CA ASP A 83 4.12 -10.66 13.15
C ASP A 83 2.85 -9.79 13.19
N ILE A 84 2.58 -9.01 12.11
CA ILE A 84 1.43 -8.10 12.10
C ILE A 84 0.46 -8.50 10.98
N PRO A 85 -0.68 -9.15 11.31
CA PRO A 85 -1.72 -9.44 10.35
C PRO A 85 -2.24 -8.13 9.71
N LEU A 86 -2.25 -8.09 8.38
CA LEU A 86 -2.67 -6.91 7.61
C LEU A 86 -4.04 -6.35 8.04
N ALA A 87 -5.00 -7.23 8.33
CA ALA A 87 -6.32 -6.81 8.77
C ALA A 87 -6.27 -6.04 10.10
N THR A 88 -5.44 -6.50 11.06
CA THR A 88 -5.25 -5.84 12.35
C THR A 88 -4.62 -4.45 12.19
N LEU A 89 -3.60 -4.36 11.34
CA LEU A 89 -2.92 -3.10 11.05
C LEU A 89 -3.85 -2.11 10.33
N ALA A 90 -4.63 -2.56 9.36
CA ALA A 90 -5.51 -1.71 8.59
C ALA A 90 -6.75 -1.24 9.37
N ARG A 91 -7.22 -2.02 10.34
CA ARG A 91 -8.51 -1.82 11.02
C ARG A 91 -8.76 -0.41 11.55
N PRO A 92 -7.84 0.28 12.25
CA PRO A 92 -8.07 1.65 12.72
C PRO A 92 -8.39 2.63 11.58
N HIS A 93 -7.68 2.54 10.47
CA HIS A 93 -7.87 3.36 9.28
C HIS A 93 -9.22 3.07 8.60
N LEU A 94 -9.60 1.79 8.53
CA LEU A 94 -10.89 1.38 7.96
C LEU A 94 -12.07 1.87 8.82
N GLU A 95 -11.95 1.83 10.15
CA GLU A 95 -12.98 2.32 11.07
C GLU A 95 -13.15 3.85 10.97
N GLU A 96 -12.06 4.57 10.76
CA GLU A 96 -12.12 6.02 10.52
C GLU A 96 -12.81 6.34 9.20
N LEU A 97 -12.46 5.62 8.13
CA LEU A 97 -13.11 5.75 6.82
C LEU A 97 -14.61 5.42 6.91
N ALA A 98 -14.99 4.36 7.64
CA ALA A 98 -16.39 4.00 7.86
C ALA A 98 -17.17 5.07 8.62
N ARG A 99 -16.56 5.69 9.64
CA ARG A 99 -17.16 6.81 10.38
C ARG A 99 -17.36 8.05 9.49
N ALA A 100 -16.36 8.38 8.69
CA ALA A 100 -16.38 9.56 7.82
C ALA A 100 -17.37 9.41 6.67
N SER A 101 -17.42 8.23 6.02
CA SER A 101 -18.26 7.99 4.85
C SER A 101 -19.70 7.56 5.21
N GLY A 102 -19.86 6.79 6.28
CA GLY A 102 -21.11 6.12 6.66
C GLY A 102 -21.46 4.94 5.74
N ASP A 103 -20.56 4.52 4.86
CA ASP A 103 -20.76 3.46 3.89
C ASP A 103 -20.03 2.17 4.30
N THR A 104 -20.24 1.08 3.57
CA THR A 104 -19.55 -0.19 3.81
C THR A 104 -18.10 -0.11 3.32
N ILE A 105 -17.17 -0.47 4.19
CA ILE A 105 -15.74 -0.52 3.89
C ILE A 105 -15.29 -1.97 3.76
N HIS A 106 -14.41 -2.24 2.80
CA HIS A 106 -13.77 -3.54 2.64
C HIS A 106 -12.26 -3.39 2.55
N LEU A 107 -11.57 -4.41 3.07
CA LEU A 107 -10.17 -4.70 2.79
C LEU A 107 -10.11 -6.07 2.13
N ALA A 108 -9.43 -6.18 0.99
CA ALA A 108 -9.27 -7.44 0.29
C ALA A 108 -7.83 -7.63 -0.20
N VAL A 109 -7.44 -8.90 -0.35
CA VAL A 109 -6.18 -9.32 -0.97
C VAL A 109 -6.46 -10.17 -2.19
N ARG A 110 -5.48 -10.33 -3.06
CA ARG A 110 -5.58 -11.22 -4.21
C ARG A 110 -5.41 -12.67 -3.79
N ASP A 111 -6.29 -13.54 -4.25
CA ASP A 111 -6.22 -15.00 -4.11
C ASP A 111 -6.53 -15.64 -5.47
N GLY A 112 -5.49 -15.86 -6.27
CA GLY A 112 -5.63 -16.32 -7.65
C GLY A 112 -6.34 -15.31 -8.55
N ALA A 113 -7.51 -15.69 -9.09
CA ALA A 113 -8.37 -14.85 -9.91
C ALA A 113 -9.43 -14.08 -9.10
N ASP A 114 -9.42 -14.22 -7.78
CA ASP A 114 -10.41 -13.63 -6.90
C ASP A 114 -9.79 -12.60 -5.93
N ALA A 115 -10.63 -11.69 -5.45
CA ALA A 115 -10.40 -10.86 -4.29
C ALA A 115 -10.95 -11.57 -3.05
N LEU A 116 -10.10 -11.91 -2.09
CA LEU A 116 -10.47 -12.47 -0.79
C LEU A 116 -10.68 -11.33 0.21
N TYR A 117 -11.88 -11.20 0.75
CA TYR A 117 -12.19 -10.18 1.75
C TYR A 117 -11.59 -10.55 3.11
N LEU A 118 -10.67 -9.72 3.61
CA LEU A 118 -10.04 -9.86 4.93
C LEU A 118 -10.79 -9.11 6.03
N GLU A 119 -11.41 -7.95 5.68
CA GLU A 119 -12.15 -7.14 6.63
C GLU A 119 -13.36 -6.51 5.96
N LYS A 120 -14.45 -6.36 6.75
CA LYS A 120 -15.65 -5.65 6.36
C LYS A 120 -16.17 -4.84 7.55
N ILE A 121 -16.36 -3.55 7.34
CA ILE A 121 -17.06 -2.67 8.29
C ILE A 121 -18.38 -2.29 7.66
N PRO A 122 -19.53 -2.72 8.21
CA PRO A 122 -20.84 -2.41 7.65
C PRO A 122 -21.14 -0.91 7.66
N GLY A 123 -21.71 -0.43 6.57
CA GLY A 123 -22.21 0.94 6.46
C GLY A 123 -23.54 1.12 7.23
N LYS A 124 -23.91 2.39 7.39
CA LYS A 124 -25.17 2.81 8.03
C LYS A 124 -26.21 3.27 7.01
N LYS A 125 -25.87 3.27 5.70
CA LYS A 125 -26.69 3.77 4.60
C LYS A 125 -27.16 2.63 3.70
N GLY A 126 -28.44 2.59 3.42
CA GLY A 126 -29.02 1.65 2.47
C GLY A 126 -29.12 0.21 2.96
N LEU A 127 -29.01 -0.75 2.03
CA LEU A 127 -29.08 -2.18 2.31
C LEU A 127 -27.74 -2.70 2.82
N GLU A 128 -27.81 -3.71 3.67
CA GLU A 128 -26.63 -4.44 4.07
C GLU A 128 -26.01 -5.19 2.86
N MET A 129 -24.73 -4.93 2.58
CA MET A 129 -23.99 -5.63 1.55
C MET A 129 -23.86 -7.12 1.86
N ARG A 130 -24.06 -7.98 0.87
CA ARG A 130 -23.97 -9.45 1.02
C ARG A 130 -22.55 -9.97 1.21
N SER A 131 -21.54 -9.13 0.95
CA SER A 131 -20.13 -9.46 1.20
C SER A 131 -19.89 -9.90 2.63
N ARG A 132 -18.97 -10.83 2.85
CA ARG A 132 -18.54 -11.31 4.18
C ARG A 132 -17.04 -11.53 4.19
N VAL A 133 -16.42 -11.39 5.35
CA VAL A 133 -15.03 -11.79 5.56
C VAL A 133 -14.87 -13.27 5.20
N GLY A 134 -13.81 -13.61 4.48
CA GLY A 134 -13.54 -14.94 3.94
C GLY A 134 -14.22 -15.26 2.60
N HIS A 135 -15.10 -14.41 2.09
CA HIS A 135 -15.67 -14.58 0.74
C HIS A 135 -14.64 -14.18 -0.33
N ARG A 136 -14.77 -14.88 -1.46
CA ARG A 136 -14.04 -14.62 -2.69
C ARG A 136 -14.97 -14.02 -3.73
N MET A 137 -14.49 -13.03 -4.46
CA MET A 137 -15.23 -12.36 -5.53
C MET A 137 -14.28 -12.13 -6.71
N PRO A 138 -14.73 -12.31 -7.96
CA PRO A 138 -13.85 -12.15 -9.12
C PRO A 138 -13.18 -10.78 -9.16
N LEU A 139 -11.87 -10.76 -9.49
CA LEU A 139 -11.08 -9.51 -9.54
C LEU A 139 -11.65 -8.50 -10.54
N ALA A 140 -12.00 -8.94 -11.74
CA ALA A 140 -12.35 -8.05 -12.85
C ALA A 140 -13.66 -7.27 -12.64
N VAL A 141 -14.59 -7.75 -11.79
CA VAL A 141 -15.92 -7.14 -11.64
C VAL A 141 -16.02 -6.28 -10.36
N THR A 142 -15.17 -6.49 -9.35
CA THR A 142 -15.23 -5.73 -8.10
C THR A 142 -14.28 -4.52 -8.12
N GLY A 143 -14.62 -3.47 -7.38
CA GLY A 143 -13.72 -2.31 -7.24
C GLY A 143 -12.40 -2.67 -6.59
N VAL A 144 -12.42 -3.43 -5.47
CA VAL A 144 -11.18 -3.92 -4.81
C VAL A 144 -10.37 -4.82 -5.74
N GLY A 145 -11.03 -5.68 -6.51
CA GLY A 145 -10.36 -6.57 -7.46
C GLY A 145 -9.66 -5.81 -8.57
N LYS A 146 -10.33 -4.83 -9.20
CA LYS A 146 -9.71 -3.96 -10.20
C LYS A 146 -8.54 -3.16 -9.60
N ALA A 147 -8.67 -2.68 -8.35
CA ALA A 147 -7.58 -1.98 -7.66
C ALA A 147 -6.37 -2.90 -7.38
N LEU A 148 -6.59 -4.19 -7.14
CA LEU A 148 -5.53 -5.20 -7.01
C LEU A 148 -4.79 -5.49 -8.33
N LEU A 149 -5.41 -5.19 -9.47
CA LEU A 149 -4.87 -5.44 -10.80
C LEU A 149 -4.16 -4.24 -11.45
N LEU A 150 -4.06 -3.08 -10.77
CA LEU A 150 -3.59 -1.84 -11.40
C LEU A 150 -2.14 -1.87 -11.89
N ASP A 151 -1.29 -2.72 -11.33
CA ASP A 151 0.10 -2.91 -11.78
C ASP A 151 0.24 -3.98 -12.89
N GLY A 152 -0.85 -4.67 -13.24
CA GLY A 152 -0.89 -5.67 -14.30
C GLY A 152 -0.87 -5.07 -15.70
N ASP A 153 -0.70 -5.93 -16.68
CA ASP A 153 -0.81 -5.60 -18.10
C ASP A 153 -2.17 -6.02 -18.69
N GLU A 154 -2.41 -5.68 -19.94
CA GLU A 154 -3.66 -5.98 -20.63
C GLU A 154 -3.93 -7.47 -20.76
N LEU A 155 -2.87 -8.31 -20.89
CA LEU A 155 -3.02 -9.76 -20.96
C LEU A 155 -3.52 -10.33 -19.63
N GLU A 156 -2.95 -9.85 -18.52
CA GLU A 156 -3.40 -10.22 -17.19
C GLU A 156 -4.84 -9.75 -16.94
N TRP A 157 -5.18 -8.51 -17.30
CA TRP A 157 -6.52 -7.98 -17.12
C TRP A 157 -7.56 -8.78 -17.88
N LEU A 158 -7.30 -9.15 -19.15
CA LEU A 158 -8.18 -10.02 -19.93
C LEU A 158 -8.28 -11.43 -19.36
N ALA A 159 -7.16 -12.00 -18.91
CA ALA A 159 -7.18 -13.31 -18.27
C ALA A 159 -8.07 -13.31 -17.02
N MET A 160 -8.03 -12.25 -16.21
CA MET A 160 -8.90 -12.10 -15.03
C MET A 160 -10.36 -11.83 -15.41
N LEU A 161 -10.61 -11.10 -16.49
CA LEU A 161 -11.97 -10.90 -16.99
C LEU A 161 -12.61 -12.23 -17.44
N HIS A 162 -11.85 -13.05 -18.14
CA HIS A 162 -12.32 -14.35 -18.63
C HIS A 162 -12.44 -15.42 -17.53
N ALA A 163 -11.58 -15.35 -16.50
CA ALA A 163 -11.65 -16.25 -15.34
C ALA A 163 -12.84 -15.97 -14.43
N GLY A 164 -13.34 -14.72 -14.41
CA GLY A 164 -14.40 -14.27 -13.55
C GLY A 164 -15.78 -14.68 -14.09
N ALA A 165 -16.39 -15.72 -13.53
CA ALA A 165 -17.82 -15.96 -13.75
C ALA A 165 -18.65 -14.92 -12.98
N PRO A 166 -19.75 -14.36 -13.55
CA PRO A 166 -20.63 -13.45 -12.83
C PRO A 166 -21.18 -14.12 -11.57
N VAL A 167 -20.98 -13.52 -10.41
CA VAL A 167 -21.41 -14.08 -9.11
C VAL A 167 -22.93 -14.04 -8.94
N SER A 168 -23.60 -13.17 -9.66
CA SER A 168 -25.05 -13.04 -9.65
C SER A 168 -25.63 -13.34 -11.03
N PRO A 169 -26.70 -14.17 -11.14
CA PRO A 169 -27.46 -14.32 -12.38
C PRO A 169 -27.98 -13.00 -12.95
N ARG A 170 -28.14 -11.97 -12.09
CA ARG A 170 -28.52 -10.61 -12.48
C ARG A 170 -27.37 -9.82 -13.09
N ALA A 171 -26.14 -10.14 -12.74
CA ALA A 171 -24.93 -9.53 -13.33
C ALA A 171 -24.54 -10.20 -14.67
N ALA A 172 -25.03 -11.41 -14.94
CA ALA A 172 -24.73 -12.14 -16.19
C ALA A 172 -25.15 -11.39 -17.47
N GLY A 173 -26.12 -10.45 -17.37
CA GLY A 173 -26.51 -9.56 -18.48
C GLY A 173 -25.66 -8.29 -18.59
N ASN A 174 -24.73 -8.04 -17.67
CA ASN A 174 -23.96 -6.80 -17.56
C ASN A 174 -22.47 -7.00 -17.87
N THR A 175 -22.14 -8.06 -18.62
CA THR A 175 -20.75 -8.34 -19.01
C THR A 175 -20.20 -7.16 -19.80
N LEU A 176 -19.23 -6.48 -19.24
CA LEU A 176 -18.56 -5.35 -19.88
C LEU A 176 -17.79 -5.87 -21.11
N PRO A 177 -17.96 -5.30 -22.33
CA PRO A 177 -17.14 -5.66 -23.47
C PRO A 177 -15.65 -5.49 -23.16
N GLU A 178 -14.81 -6.41 -23.65
CA GLU A 178 -13.35 -6.43 -23.37
C GLU A 178 -12.69 -5.08 -23.62
N GLU A 179 -12.94 -4.46 -24.77
CA GLU A 179 -12.36 -3.16 -25.13
C GLU A 179 -12.72 -2.08 -24.09
N ARG A 180 -13.98 -2.04 -23.68
CA ARG A 180 -14.43 -1.08 -22.66
C ARG A 180 -13.88 -1.38 -21.27
N PHE A 181 -13.65 -2.65 -20.95
CA PHE A 181 -12.98 -3.04 -19.73
C PHE A 181 -11.52 -2.59 -19.73
N LEU A 182 -10.80 -2.84 -20.84
CA LEU A 182 -9.39 -2.42 -20.99
C LEU A 182 -9.25 -0.91 -20.91
N ASP A 183 -10.11 -0.15 -21.57
CA ASP A 183 -10.09 1.31 -21.51
C ASP A 183 -10.25 1.82 -20.08
N ARG A 184 -11.21 1.25 -19.33
CA ARG A 184 -11.38 1.58 -17.91
C ARG A 184 -10.14 1.20 -17.08
N MET A 185 -9.56 0.03 -17.30
CA MET A 185 -8.38 -0.41 -16.56
C MET A 185 -7.15 0.46 -16.83
N ARG A 186 -6.95 0.90 -18.08
CA ARG A 186 -5.89 1.87 -18.43
C ARG A 186 -6.07 3.20 -17.69
N ASP A 187 -7.31 3.69 -17.61
CA ASP A 187 -7.63 4.92 -16.88
C ASP A 187 -7.40 4.75 -15.37
N TYR A 188 -7.85 3.64 -14.80
CA TYR A 188 -7.67 3.32 -13.39
C TYR A 188 -6.20 3.16 -13.00
N ALA A 189 -5.41 2.46 -13.83
CA ALA A 189 -3.98 2.28 -13.60
C ALA A 189 -3.22 3.61 -13.60
N ARG A 190 -3.56 4.53 -14.51
CA ARG A 190 -2.99 5.89 -14.55
C ARG A 190 -3.40 6.74 -13.35
N ALA A 191 -4.64 6.58 -12.89
CA ALA A 191 -5.22 7.39 -11.82
C ALA A 191 -4.94 6.83 -10.42
N GLY A 192 -4.54 5.55 -10.29
CA GLY A 192 -4.23 4.89 -9.01
C GLY A 192 -5.45 4.59 -8.15
N TYR A 193 -6.62 4.40 -8.76
CA TYR A 193 -7.85 3.95 -8.12
C TYR A 193 -8.73 3.18 -9.11
N ALA A 194 -9.77 2.52 -8.63
CA ALA A 194 -10.73 1.84 -9.49
C ALA A 194 -12.17 2.06 -9.02
N PHE A 195 -13.09 2.01 -9.97
CA PHE A 195 -14.53 2.01 -9.72
C PHE A 195 -15.14 0.63 -10.00
N ASP A 196 -16.13 0.25 -9.20
CA ASP A 196 -17.17 -0.67 -9.59
C ASP A 196 -18.42 0.15 -9.95
N LEU A 197 -18.86 0.04 -11.17
CA LEU A 197 -20.00 0.77 -11.74
C LEU A 197 -21.17 -0.18 -11.99
N GLU A 198 -21.54 -0.95 -10.94
CA GLU A 198 -22.59 -1.98 -11.00
C GLU A 198 -22.15 -3.22 -11.81
N ASP A 199 -20.81 -3.40 -12.00
CA ASP A 199 -20.25 -4.53 -12.76
C ASP A 199 -20.37 -5.83 -11.97
N ASN A 200 -20.29 -5.80 -10.63
CA ASN A 200 -20.42 -6.97 -9.76
C ASN A 200 -21.86 -7.25 -9.35
N GLU A 201 -22.58 -6.23 -8.89
CA GLU A 201 -23.97 -6.36 -8.45
C GLU A 201 -24.75 -5.11 -8.88
N PRO A 202 -25.92 -5.25 -9.54
CA PRO A 202 -26.78 -4.13 -9.89
C PRO A 202 -27.11 -3.28 -8.66
N SER A 203 -27.15 -1.98 -8.84
CA SER A 203 -27.44 -0.98 -7.80
C SER A 203 -26.34 -0.80 -6.73
N ILE A 204 -25.18 -1.43 -6.87
CA ILE A 204 -24.03 -1.24 -5.99
C ILE A 204 -22.91 -0.53 -6.75
N ARG A 205 -22.33 0.49 -6.14
CA ARG A 205 -21.13 1.18 -6.63
C ARG A 205 -20.06 1.22 -5.58
N CYS A 206 -18.80 1.25 -6.05
CA CYS A 206 -17.65 1.18 -5.17
C CYS A 206 -16.50 2.04 -5.71
N VAL A 207 -15.78 2.66 -4.79
CA VAL A 207 -14.49 3.34 -5.03
C VAL A 207 -13.43 2.59 -4.29
N ALA A 208 -12.35 2.20 -4.96
CA ALA A 208 -11.28 1.42 -4.35
C ALA A 208 -9.89 1.98 -4.71
N ALA A 209 -8.94 1.79 -3.81
CA ALA A 209 -7.53 2.15 -4.02
C ALA A 209 -6.61 1.03 -3.53
N PRO A 210 -5.43 0.85 -4.17
CA PRO A 210 -4.47 -0.18 -3.84
C PRO A 210 -3.67 0.19 -2.58
N VAL A 211 -3.40 -0.82 -1.76
CA VAL A 211 -2.47 -0.77 -0.63
C VAL A 211 -1.16 -1.43 -1.06
N ARG A 212 -0.03 -0.76 -0.82
CA ARG A 212 1.31 -1.19 -1.25
C ARG A 212 2.21 -1.47 -0.06
N ASP A 213 3.12 -2.39 -0.23
CA ASP A 213 4.18 -2.66 0.75
C ASP A 213 5.47 -1.87 0.45
N ALA A 214 6.52 -2.10 1.25
CA ALA A 214 7.83 -1.49 1.10
C ALA A 214 8.50 -1.76 -0.26
N SER A 215 8.14 -2.85 -0.95
CA SER A 215 8.60 -3.18 -2.30
C SER A 215 7.85 -2.44 -3.41
N ARG A 216 6.82 -1.67 -3.04
CA ARG A 216 5.86 -0.97 -3.91
C ARG A 216 4.86 -1.88 -4.60
N THR A 217 4.85 -3.15 -4.26
CA THR A 217 3.89 -4.13 -4.79
C THR A 217 2.52 -3.90 -4.17
N ILE A 218 1.45 -4.03 -4.96
CA ILE A 218 0.08 -4.05 -4.45
C ILE A 218 -0.14 -5.34 -3.68
N VAL A 219 -0.38 -5.22 -2.37
CA VAL A 219 -0.60 -6.37 -1.47
C VAL A 219 -2.04 -6.48 -0.99
N ALA A 220 -2.80 -5.39 -1.09
CA ALA A 220 -4.22 -5.34 -0.73
C ALA A 220 -4.92 -4.20 -1.49
N ALA A 221 -6.25 -4.10 -1.30
CA ALA A 221 -7.02 -2.94 -1.71
C ALA A 221 -8.09 -2.61 -0.67
N VAL A 222 -8.37 -1.31 -0.52
CA VAL A 222 -9.45 -0.77 0.33
C VAL A 222 -10.54 -0.22 -0.57
N SER A 223 -11.81 -0.39 -0.16
CA SER A 223 -12.93 0.23 -0.87
C SER A 223 -13.99 0.81 0.05
N VAL A 224 -14.70 1.79 -0.50
CA VAL A 224 -15.97 2.31 0.01
C VAL A 224 -17.07 1.91 -0.95
N SER A 225 -18.09 1.21 -0.46
CA SER A 225 -19.19 0.67 -1.26
C SER A 225 -20.54 1.14 -0.72
N SER A 226 -21.43 1.52 -1.63
CA SER A 226 -22.80 1.92 -1.29
C SER A 226 -23.77 1.62 -2.42
N THR A 227 -25.06 1.76 -2.13
CA THR A 227 -26.10 1.68 -3.19
C THR A 227 -26.11 2.93 -4.05
N VAL A 228 -26.53 2.80 -5.32
CA VAL A 228 -26.56 3.90 -6.30
C VAL A 228 -27.16 5.21 -5.77
N PRO A 229 -28.31 5.21 -5.04
CA PRO A 229 -28.88 6.44 -4.49
C PRO A 229 -27.95 7.19 -3.52
N TYR A 230 -27.08 6.46 -2.83
CA TYR A 230 -26.09 7.02 -1.88
C TYR A 230 -24.69 7.16 -2.48
N MET A 231 -24.46 6.67 -3.72
CA MET A 231 -23.15 6.73 -4.40
C MET A 231 -23.32 7.20 -5.87
N PRO A 232 -23.89 8.42 -6.10
CA PRO A 232 -23.89 9.01 -7.43
C PRO A 232 -22.45 9.28 -7.90
N MET A 233 -22.25 9.44 -9.21
CA MET A 233 -20.92 9.62 -9.82
C MET A 233 -20.13 10.82 -9.26
N GLU A 234 -20.83 11.89 -8.88
CA GLU A 234 -20.20 13.06 -8.24
C GLU A 234 -19.57 12.65 -6.92
N ARG A 235 -20.33 11.99 -6.04
CA ARG A 235 -19.83 11.52 -4.76
C ARG A 235 -18.73 10.47 -4.92
N MET A 236 -18.79 9.59 -5.94
CA MET A 236 -17.71 8.66 -6.22
C MET A 236 -16.39 9.40 -6.47
N ARG A 237 -16.41 10.49 -7.23
CA ARG A 237 -15.23 11.30 -7.50
C ARG A 237 -14.70 11.97 -6.23
N ASP A 238 -15.59 12.48 -5.37
CA ASP A 238 -15.22 13.10 -4.10
C ASP A 238 -14.60 12.08 -3.13
N MET A 239 -15.02 10.81 -3.21
CA MET A 239 -14.48 9.74 -2.39
C MET A 239 -13.10 9.25 -2.85
N VAL A 240 -12.69 9.49 -4.11
CA VAL A 240 -11.39 9.05 -4.62
C VAL A 240 -10.22 9.50 -3.74
N PRO A 241 -10.00 10.80 -3.49
CA PRO A 241 -8.87 11.25 -2.67
C PRO A 241 -8.92 10.68 -1.25
N ILE A 242 -10.10 10.52 -0.67
CA ILE A 242 -10.27 10.00 0.69
C ILE A 242 -9.84 8.52 0.76
N VAL A 243 -10.27 7.70 -0.19
CA VAL A 243 -9.91 6.28 -0.25
C VAL A 243 -8.42 6.11 -0.56
N GLN A 244 -7.86 6.94 -1.44
CA GLN A 244 -6.42 6.93 -1.75
C GLN A 244 -5.58 7.34 -0.53
N GLU A 245 -6.01 8.33 0.26
CA GLU A 245 -5.33 8.74 1.48
C GLU A 245 -5.30 7.61 2.53
N VAL A 246 -6.43 6.94 2.74
CA VAL A 246 -6.52 5.79 3.65
C VAL A 246 -5.65 4.64 3.16
N ALA A 247 -5.69 4.31 1.87
CA ALA A 247 -4.82 3.28 1.28
C ALA A 247 -3.34 3.63 1.43
N ALA A 248 -2.96 4.91 1.27
CA ALA A 248 -1.60 5.39 1.47
C ALA A 248 -1.17 5.33 2.95
N ALA A 249 -2.07 5.64 3.90
CA ALA A 249 -1.80 5.52 5.33
C ALA A 249 -1.52 4.06 5.72
N ILE A 250 -2.36 3.11 5.29
CA ILE A 250 -2.13 1.68 5.51
C ILE A 250 -0.83 1.23 4.84
N SER A 251 -0.55 1.70 3.62
CA SER A 251 0.71 1.40 2.92
C SER A 251 1.93 1.92 3.68
N GLY A 252 1.82 3.08 4.31
CA GLY A 252 2.86 3.66 5.16
C GLY A 252 3.22 2.76 6.34
N GLU A 253 2.22 2.14 6.98
CA GLU A 253 2.41 1.14 8.04
C GLU A 253 3.13 -0.12 7.53
N LEU A 254 2.94 -0.47 6.23
CA LEU A 254 3.65 -1.57 5.56
C LEU A 254 5.02 -1.15 5.00
N GLY A 255 5.51 0.05 5.36
CA GLY A 255 6.82 0.54 4.95
C GLY A 255 6.85 1.17 3.55
N TRP A 256 5.72 1.30 2.87
CA TRP A 256 5.66 2.01 1.58
C TRP A 256 5.94 3.50 1.76
N ARG A 257 6.67 4.06 0.79
CA ARG A 257 6.86 5.51 0.69
C ARG A 257 6.63 5.94 -0.75
N PRO A 258 5.92 7.06 -0.97
CA PRO A 258 5.80 7.62 -2.32
C PRO A 258 7.19 7.85 -2.90
N ALA A 259 7.35 7.66 -4.20
CA ALA A 259 8.59 8.02 -4.88
C ALA A 259 8.81 9.52 -4.67
N THR A 260 9.76 9.87 -3.80
CA THR A 260 10.27 11.24 -3.78
C THR A 260 10.77 11.52 -5.19
N ALA A 261 10.28 12.60 -5.80
CA ALA A 261 10.77 13.05 -7.08
C ALA A 261 12.31 13.08 -6.98
N GLN A 262 12.98 12.10 -7.57
CA GLN A 262 14.43 12.06 -7.62
C GLN A 262 14.82 13.32 -8.37
N ARG A 263 15.37 14.30 -7.66
CA ARG A 263 16.11 15.38 -8.31
C ARG A 263 17.16 14.70 -9.20
N ARG A 264 16.95 14.75 -10.50
CA ARG A 264 17.98 14.39 -11.48
C ARG A 264 19.26 15.12 -11.07
N PRO A 265 20.39 14.41 -10.90
CA PRO A 265 21.66 15.12 -10.75
C PRO A 265 21.81 16.01 -12.00
N ALA A 266 22.07 17.28 -11.78
CA ALA A 266 22.48 18.18 -12.85
C ALA A 266 23.73 17.58 -13.48
N ARG A 267 23.73 17.45 -14.80
CA ARG A 267 24.88 17.04 -15.61
C ARG A 267 25.94 18.11 -15.56
#